data_e9ef9e490c99c6dc0fa0f74b0ec21b4e
#
_entry.id   e9ef9e490c99c6dc0fa0f74b0ec21b4e
#
_cell.length_a   1.000
_cell.length_b   1.000
_cell.length_c   1.000
_cell.angle_alpha   90.00
_cell.angle_beta   90.00
_cell.angle_gamma   90.00
#
_symmetry.space_group_name_H-M   'P 1'
#
loop_
_entity.id
_entity.type
_entity.pdbx_description
1 polymer ?
#
loop_
_entity_poly.entity_id
_entity_poly.type
_entity_poly.pdbx_seq_one_letter_code
_entity_poly.pdbx_strand_id
1 'polypeptide(L)'
;MSLNQTQMKIASTAVIVGVIIASMACVIVYDETRDSSDGSTSVYNLLARVNTGGSGIYLNEKACDDPSAVGVPTRHSAPFYIVDSTSSIPSYYVDETCKAAWGGLVCGTPGNTTIQHVQIKQLVESMGLKFALYESRSSLADDTVYYINTVTSYDKVINSVKNNGVSLDIGILWEPQFSNVIDVPSTEPKESFIELGLSNDFFRDHTCCVIAGYTSYVSSHQDITERFLAGYMESVKWVQEAKNPSSGNYAKLVQVCVDATKLDQNVIKDALKNINYVFGDDDGTGAYDLHHLKTDIADVVTANSSSLRYSMGDLGFANTIQFANRFVDDSYLIHAQSYDTSKVPAKTTSITVSAISGDIHQIALTIGKELGIFAQYGIDVNISYQTNGAGVAVAMQNGAAQFGFLGAPPATITAVNSKLITV
;
A
#
# COMPACT_ATOMS: atom_id res chain seq x y z
N MET A 1 10.26 -30.37 32.64
CA MET A 1 9.16 -31.07 31.94
C MET A 1 8.95 -30.38 30.61
N SER A 2 9.26 -31.05 29.50
CA SER A 2 9.01 -30.52 28.15
C SER A 2 7.53 -30.77 27.78
N LEU A 3 6.85 -29.72 27.38
CA LEU A 3 5.48 -29.80 26.83
C LEU A 3 5.50 -30.65 25.54
N ASN A 4 4.51 -31.54 25.36
CA ASN A 4 4.40 -32.30 24.11
C ASN A 4 3.85 -31.42 22.97
N GLN A 5 3.97 -31.87 21.72
CA GLN A 5 3.56 -31.11 20.54
C GLN A 5 2.08 -30.66 20.54
N THR A 6 1.21 -31.42 21.18
CA THR A 6 -0.22 -31.11 21.31
C THR A 6 -0.42 -29.96 22.30
N GLN A 7 0.33 -29.95 23.41
CA GLN A 7 0.29 -28.88 24.40
C GLN A 7 0.88 -27.57 23.86
N MET A 8 1.92 -27.65 23.00
CA MET A 8 2.45 -26.46 22.30
C MET A 8 1.47 -25.89 21.28
N LYS A 9 0.72 -26.72 20.55
CA LYS A 9 -0.32 -26.23 19.63
C LYS A 9 -1.48 -25.56 20.39
N ILE A 10 -1.92 -26.12 21.51
CA ILE A 10 -2.97 -25.52 22.33
C ILE A 10 -2.49 -24.20 22.93
N ALA A 11 -1.24 -24.11 23.39
CA ALA A 11 -0.67 -22.88 23.93
C ALA A 11 -0.53 -21.80 22.86
N SER A 12 -0.09 -22.15 21.63
CA SER A 12 0.01 -21.18 20.53
C SER A 12 -1.38 -20.70 20.06
N THR A 13 -2.36 -21.58 20.00
CA THR A 13 -3.74 -21.20 19.65
C THR A 13 -4.36 -20.30 20.73
N ALA A 14 -4.12 -20.59 22.00
CA ALA A 14 -4.60 -19.78 23.11
C ALA A 14 -3.97 -18.36 23.13
N VAL A 15 -2.69 -18.24 22.76
CA VAL A 15 -2.00 -16.93 22.64
C VAL A 15 -2.57 -16.15 21.46
N ILE A 16 -2.80 -16.78 20.31
CA ILE A 16 -3.36 -16.13 19.13
C ILE A 16 -4.81 -15.66 19.41
N VAL A 17 -5.62 -16.49 20.03
CA VAL A 17 -6.99 -16.13 20.43
C VAL A 17 -6.98 -15.03 21.51
N GLY A 18 -6.04 -15.08 22.45
CA GLY A 18 -5.87 -14.05 23.49
C GLY A 18 -5.48 -12.69 22.90
N VAL A 19 -4.61 -12.65 21.89
CA VAL A 19 -4.23 -11.41 21.19
C VAL A 19 -5.39 -10.86 20.36
N ILE A 20 -6.17 -11.72 19.70
CA ILE A 20 -7.36 -11.29 18.94
C ILE A 20 -8.45 -10.76 19.88
N ILE A 21 -8.67 -11.41 21.01
CA ILE A 21 -9.66 -10.95 22.03
C ILE A 21 -9.17 -9.66 22.70
N ALA A 22 -7.88 -9.51 22.99
CA ALA A 22 -7.32 -8.28 23.53
C ALA A 22 -7.40 -7.11 22.54
N SER A 23 -7.16 -7.36 21.25
CA SER A 23 -7.33 -6.33 20.23
C SER A 23 -8.80 -5.96 20.00
N MET A 24 -9.74 -6.92 20.07
CA MET A 24 -11.16 -6.63 20.03
C MET A 24 -11.65 -5.93 21.31
N ALA A 25 -11.15 -6.30 22.48
CA ALA A 25 -11.48 -5.63 23.74
C ALA A 25 -10.97 -4.18 23.80
N CYS A 26 -9.77 -3.91 23.27
CA CYS A 26 -9.26 -2.54 23.12
C CYS A 26 -10.12 -1.69 22.19
N VAL A 27 -10.65 -2.26 21.09
CA VAL A 27 -11.56 -1.56 20.19
C VAL A 27 -12.89 -1.24 20.89
N ILE A 28 -13.43 -2.19 21.68
CA ILE A 28 -14.70 -2.00 22.43
C ILE A 28 -14.53 -0.98 23.56
N VAL A 29 -13.44 -1.03 24.32
CA VAL A 29 -13.18 -0.07 25.42
C VAL A 29 -12.92 1.35 24.89
N TYR A 30 -12.33 1.48 23.70
CA TYR A 30 -12.12 2.79 23.07
C TYR A 30 -13.44 3.43 22.60
N ASP A 31 -14.42 2.61 22.20
CA ASP A 31 -15.76 3.09 21.76
C ASP A 31 -16.61 3.58 22.97
N GLU A 32 -16.41 3.00 24.19
CA GLU A 32 -17.16 3.36 25.40
C GLU A 32 -16.62 4.60 26.17
N THR A 33 -15.37 5.00 25.92
CA THR A 33 -14.75 6.16 26.62
C THR A 33 -14.78 7.45 25.80
N ARG A 34 -15.41 7.43 24.62
CA ARG A 34 -15.50 8.58 23.75
C ARG A 34 -16.61 9.52 24.20
N ASP A 35 -16.24 10.51 25.00
CA ASP A 35 -17.14 11.55 25.49
C ASP A 35 -17.62 12.41 24.29
N SER A 36 -18.93 12.39 24.04
CA SER A 36 -19.62 13.04 22.93
C SER A 36 -19.84 14.53 23.20
N SER A 37 -18.78 15.30 23.16
CA SER A 37 -18.91 16.75 23.17
C SER A 37 -18.34 17.34 21.87
N ASP A 38 -19.22 17.62 20.97
CA ASP A 38 -19.06 18.19 19.64
C ASP A 38 -18.80 17.16 18.51
N GLY A 39 -19.80 17.01 17.67
CA GLY A 39 -20.05 15.89 16.74
C GLY A 39 -18.99 15.50 15.73
N SER A 40 -17.81 16.11 15.71
CA SER A 40 -16.77 15.81 14.69
C SER A 40 -15.52 15.23 15.33
N THR A 41 -15.15 13.99 14.95
CA THR A 41 -13.93 13.35 15.46
C THR A 41 -13.08 12.80 14.34
N SER A 42 -11.75 12.97 14.45
CA SER A 42 -10.77 12.26 13.62
C SER A 42 -9.64 11.79 14.51
N VAL A 43 -9.29 10.49 14.44
CA VAL A 43 -8.17 9.93 15.19
C VAL A 43 -6.85 10.18 14.48
N TYR A 44 -6.84 10.07 13.16
CA TYR A 44 -5.72 10.49 12.33
C TYR A 44 -6.23 11.08 11.01
N ASN A 45 -5.44 11.96 10.43
CA ASN A 45 -5.64 12.52 9.09
C ASN A 45 -4.48 12.15 8.18
N LEU A 46 -4.72 12.12 6.88
CA LEU A 46 -3.67 11.91 5.87
C LEU A 46 -3.02 13.26 5.54
N LEU A 47 -1.69 13.32 5.63
CA LEU A 47 -0.92 14.57 5.59
C LEU A 47 -0.02 14.70 4.36
N ALA A 48 0.30 13.57 3.69
CA ALA A 48 1.16 13.54 2.51
C ALA A 48 0.97 12.24 1.73
N ARG A 49 1.30 12.27 0.45
CA ARG A 49 1.57 11.07 -0.35
C ARG A 49 2.97 10.53 -0.02
N VAL A 50 3.23 9.27 -0.32
CA VAL A 50 4.56 8.65 -0.15
C VAL A 50 5.10 8.20 -1.50
N ASN A 51 4.27 7.53 -2.28
CA ASN A 51 4.60 7.08 -3.62
C ASN A 51 3.36 6.90 -4.48
N THR A 52 3.60 6.89 -5.80
CA THR A 52 2.64 6.42 -6.80
C THR A 52 3.20 5.20 -7.51
N GLY A 53 2.33 4.34 -8.05
CA GLY A 53 2.74 3.07 -8.63
C GLY A 53 3.35 2.11 -7.60
N GLY A 54 4.34 1.33 -8.03
CA GLY A 54 5.07 0.42 -7.15
C GLY A 54 4.36 -0.90 -6.89
N SER A 55 3.49 -1.33 -7.80
CA SER A 55 2.93 -2.68 -7.84
C SER A 55 2.94 -3.18 -9.27
N GLY A 56 2.91 -4.50 -9.46
CA GLY A 56 2.81 -5.10 -10.77
C GLY A 56 1.92 -6.34 -10.75
N ILE A 57 1.31 -6.60 -11.91
CA ILE A 57 0.49 -7.78 -12.17
C ILE A 57 1.38 -8.82 -12.84
N TYR A 58 1.54 -9.98 -12.21
CA TYR A 58 2.22 -11.12 -12.77
C TYR A 58 1.23 -12.11 -13.35
N LEU A 59 1.62 -12.80 -14.42
CA LEU A 59 0.84 -13.81 -15.11
C LEU A 59 1.67 -15.09 -15.24
N ASN A 60 1.11 -16.25 -14.87
CA ASN A 60 1.75 -17.53 -15.08
C ASN A 60 1.78 -17.83 -16.58
N GLU A 61 2.95 -18.18 -17.12
CA GLU A 61 3.11 -18.53 -18.54
C GLU A 61 2.14 -19.63 -19.01
N LYS A 62 1.77 -20.56 -18.14
CA LYS A 62 0.80 -21.62 -18.43
C LYS A 62 -0.62 -21.10 -18.67
N ALA A 63 -0.92 -19.87 -18.22
CA ALA A 63 -2.21 -19.22 -18.46
C ALA A 63 -2.27 -18.47 -19.79
N CYS A 64 -1.19 -18.47 -20.59
CA CYS A 64 -1.13 -17.83 -21.90
C CYS A 64 -1.31 -18.84 -23.04
N ASP A 65 -1.89 -18.41 -24.15
CA ASP A 65 -1.91 -19.20 -25.39
C ASP A 65 -0.50 -19.37 -25.96
N ASP A 66 0.31 -18.29 -25.96
CA ASP A 66 1.72 -18.27 -26.34
C ASP A 66 2.50 -17.27 -25.45
N PRO A 67 3.20 -17.77 -24.42
CA PRO A 67 3.97 -16.90 -23.54
C PRO A 67 5.21 -16.27 -24.20
N SER A 68 5.62 -16.76 -25.37
CA SER A 68 6.74 -16.20 -26.14
C SER A 68 6.32 -15.11 -27.13
N ALA A 69 5.01 -14.89 -27.32
CA ALA A 69 4.51 -13.89 -28.24
C ALA A 69 4.94 -12.47 -27.81
N VAL A 70 5.35 -11.67 -28.80
CA VAL A 70 5.64 -10.25 -28.57
C VAL A 70 4.33 -9.47 -28.58
N GLY A 71 4.10 -8.67 -27.55
CA GLY A 71 2.92 -7.81 -27.43
C GLY A 71 2.00 -8.22 -26.27
N VAL A 72 0.71 -7.90 -26.40
CA VAL A 72 -0.27 -8.21 -25.37
C VAL A 72 -0.49 -9.72 -25.26
N PRO A 73 -0.28 -10.34 -24.09
CA PRO A 73 -0.56 -11.75 -23.89
C PRO A 73 -2.04 -12.08 -24.15
N THR A 74 -2.30 -13.30 -24.67
CA THR A 74 -3.65 -13.78 -24.93
C THR A 74 -3.93 -15.10 -24.22
N ARG A 75 -5.21 -15.34 -23.97
CA ARG A 75 -5.76 -16.62 -23.53
C ARG A 75 -7.11 -16.83 -24.18
N HIS A 76 -7.34 -18.02 -24.75
CA HIS A 76 -8.54 -18.31 -25.55
C HIS A 76 -8.74 -17.30 -26.69
N SER A 77 -7.64 -16.82 -27.29
CA SER A 77 -7.59 -15.80 -28.34
C SER A 77 -8.13 -14.42 -27.91
N ALA A 78 -8.34 -14.17 -26.62
CA ALA A 78 -8.69 -12.87 -26.06
C ALA A 78 -7.46 -12.21 -25.42
N PRO A 79 -7.30 -10.88 -25.53
CA PRO A 79 -6.17 -10.17 -24.92
C PRO A 79 -6.38 -10.04 -23.40
N PHE A 80 -5.29 -10.00 -22.63
CA PHE A 80 -5.38 -9.73 -21.20
C PHE A 80 -5.64 -8.24 -20.89
N TYR A 81 -5.27 -7.34 -21.78
CA TYR A 81 -5.53 -5.90 -21.68
C TYR A 81 -5.51 -5.26 -23.06
N ILE A 82 -5.96 -4.03 -23.14
CA ILE A 82 -5.95 -3.20 -24.34
C ILE A 82 -5.00 -2.03 -24.09
N VAL A 83 -4.18 -1.69 -25.10
CA VAL A 83 -3.26 -0.55 -25.03
C VAL A 83 -3.95 0.67 -25.62
N ASP A 84 -4.13 1.71 -24.83
CA ASP A 84 -4.49 3.05 -25.31
C ASP A 84 -3.23 3.85 -25.60
N SER A 85 -2.96 4.09 -26.87
CA SER A 85 -1.83 4.87 -27.38
C SER A 85 -2.24 6.28 -27.83
N THR A 86 -3.40 6.79 -27.40
CA THR A 86 -3.88 8.12 -27.81
C THR A 86 -3.08 9.24 -27.12
N SER A 87 -2.45 8.96 -26.00
CA SER A 87 -1.55 9.88 -25.30
C SER A 87 -0.07 9.56 -25.59
N SER A 88 0.83 10.51 -25.28
CA SER A 88 2.28 10.33 -25.43
C SER A 88 2.86 9.22 -24.55
N ILE A 89 2.19 8.87 -23.48
CA ILE A 89 2.51 7.74 -22.60
C ILE A 89 1.34 6.78 -22.71
N PRO A 90 1.53 5.55 -23.24
CA PRO A 90 0.48 4.56 -23.32
C PRO A 90 -0.13 4.24 -21.95
N SER A 91 -1.41 3.92 -21.91
CA SER A 91 -2.08 3.36 -20.74
C SER A 91 -2.77 2.05 -21.12
N TYR A 92 -3.00 1.21 -20.10
CA TYR A 92 -3.65 -0.06 -20.27
C TYR A 92 -5.03 -0.02 -19.64
N TYR A 93 -6.00 -0.67 -20.27
CA TYR A 93 -7.33 -0.85 -19.72
C TYR A 93 -7.87 -2.24 -20.09
N VAL A 94 -8.94 -2.63 -19.46
CA VAL A 94 -9.67 -3.88 -19.76
C VAL A 94 -11.14 -3.56 -20.01
N ASP A 95 -11.75 -4.35 -20.89
CA ASP A 95 -13.18 -4.29 -21.18
C ASP A 95 -13.76 -5.70 -21.43
N GLU A 96 -14.97 -5.80 -21.95
CA GLU A 96 -15.65 -7.07 -22.24
C GLU A 96 -14.84 -7.97 -23.19
N THR A 97 -13.99 -7.41 -24.07
CA THR A 97 -13.17 -8.20 -25.01
C THR A 97 -12.06 -8.98 -24.31
N CYS A 98 -11.64 -8.54 -23.13
CA CYS A 98 -10.65 -9.23 -22.28
C CYS A 98 -11.26 -10.36 -21.45
N LYS A 99 -12.59 -10.41 -21.32
CA LYS A 99 -13.32 -11.29 -20.41
C LYS A 99 -12.92 -12.76 -20.52
N ALA A 100 -12.76 -13.28 -21.75
CA ALA A 100 -12.42 -14.69 -21.95
C ALA A 100 -11.00 -15.03 -21.49
N ALA A 101 -10.06 -14.06 -21.51
CA ALA A 101 -8.70 -14.26 -20.98
C ALA A 101 -8.70 -14.41 -19.46
N TRP A 102 -9.55 -13.68 -18.74
CA TRP A 102 -9.57 -13.63 -17.30
C TRP A 102 -10.51 -14.65 -16.62
N GLY A 103 -11.59 -15.05 -17.29
CA GLY A 103 -12.59 -15.96 -16.71
C GLY A 103 -11.99 -17.31 -16.28
N GLY A 104 -12.36 -17.77 -15.10
CA GLY A 104 -11.88 -19.03 -14.51
C GLY A 104 -10.47 -18.99 -13.91
N LEU A 105 -9.77 -17.84 -13.92
CA LEU A 105 -8.42 -17.74 -13.34
C LEU A 105 -8.44 -17.73 -11.81
N VAL A 106 -7.33 -18.22 -11.21
CA VAL A 106 -7.04 -18.11 -9.79
C VAL A 106 -6.00 -17.01 -9.58
N CYS A 107 -6.39 -15.97 -8.84
CA CYS A 107 -5.64 -14.77 -8.61
C CYS A 107 -5.05 -14.72 -7.20
N GLY A 108 -3.76 -14.41 -7.07
CA GLY A 108 -3.11 -14.12 -5.78
C GLY A 108 -3.23 -12.65 -5.40
N THR A 109 -3.73 -12.37 -4.18
CA THR A 109 -3.76 -10.99 -3.64
C THR A 109 -3.17 -10.95 -2.22
N PRO A 110 -2.57 -9.80 -1.81
CA PRO A 110 -1.98 -9.68 -0.48
C PRO A 110 -3.00 -9.61 0.67
N GLY A 111 -4.23 -9.23 0.38
CA GLY A 111 -5.31 -9.11 1.36
C GLY A 111 -6.38 -8.11 0.95
N ASN A 112 -7.60 -8.29 1.45
CA ASN A 112 -8.81 -7.55 1.05
C ASN A 112 -8.72 -6.03 1.24
N THR A 113 -7.87 -5.55 2.14
CA THR A 113 -7.72 -4.12 2.45
C THR A 113 -6.54 -3.48 1.73
N THR A 114 -5.78 -4.24 0.92
CA THR A 114 -4.62 -3.70 0.20
C THR A 114 -5.04 -3.02 -1.09
N ILE A 115 -4.22 -2.06 -1.56
CA ILE A 115 -4.48 -1.39 -2.84
C ILE A 115 -4.44 -2.39 -4.00
N GLN A 116 -3.55 -3.37 -3.94
CA GLN A 116 -3.42 -4.41 -4.95
C GLN A 116 -4.73 -5.19 -5.11
N HIS A 117 -5.36 -5.59 -4.00
CA HIS A 117 -6.65 -6.28 -4.05
C HIS A 117 -7.75 -5.40 -4.65
N VAL A 118 -7.80 -4.13 -4.26
CA VAL A 118 -8.78 -3.16 -4.79
C VAL A 118 -8.59 -2.98 -6.29
N GLN A 119 -7.36 -2.81 -6.75
CA GLN A 119 -7.03 -2.60 -8.16
C GLN A 119 -7.41 -3.80 -9.03
N ILE A 120 -6.99 -5.02 -8.66
CA ILE A 120 -7.32 -6.20 -9.47
C ILE A 120 -8.81 -6.50 -9.47
N LYS A 121 -9.50 -6.25 -8.35
CA LYS A 121 -10.96 -6.34 -8.26
C LYS A 121 -11.63 -5.37 -9.26
N GLN A 122 -11.18 -4.12 -9.32
CA GLN A 122 -11.71 -3.13 -10.26
C GLN A 122 -11.53 -3.57 -11.72
N LEU A 123 -10.34 -4.11 -12.09
CA LEU A 123 -10.12 -4.65 -13.42
C LEU A 123 -11.08 -5.79 -13.72
N VAL A 124 -11.22 -6.76 -12.82
CA VAL A 124 -12.13 -7.90 -13.00
C VAL A 124 -13.57 -7.46 -13.16
N GLU A 125 -14.05 -6.58 -12.28
CA GLU A 125 -15.44 -6.10 -12.31
C GLU A 125 -15.73 -5.23 -13.53
N SER A 126 -14.77 -4.45 -14.06
CA SER A 126 -14.96 -3.64 -15.28
C SER A 126 -15.15 -4.50 -16.54
N MET A 127 -14.66 -5.75 -16.55
CA MET A 127 -14.94 -6.72 -17.60
C MET A 127 -16.31 -7.41 -17.47
N GLY A 128 -17.08 -7.10 -16.42
CA GLY A 128 -18.33 -7.81 -16.11
C GLY A 128 -18.12 -9.22 -15.55
N LEU A 129 -16.94 -9.50 -14.97
CA LEU A 129 -16.66 -10.74 -14.25
C LEU A 129 -16.95 -10.56 -12.75
N LYS A 130 -17.21 -11.67 -12.08
CA LYS A 130 -17.30 -11.74 -10.61
C LYS A 130 -15.90 -11.90 -10.03
N PHE A 131 -15.64 -11.30 -8.87
CA PHE A 131 -14.42 -11.48 -8.09
C PHE A 131 -14.76 -12.17 -6.77
N ALA A 132 -14.40 -13.46 -6.61
CA ALA A 132 -14.86 -14.29 -5.51
C ALA A 132 -13.70 -14.99 -4.79
N LEU A 133 -13.86 -15.21 -3.48
CA LEU A 133 -12.88 -15.99 -2.72
C LEU A 133 -12.78 -17.42 -3.28
N TYR A 134 -11.55 -17.88 -3.47
CA TYR A 134 -11.31 -19.27 -3.85
C TYR A 134 -11.62 -20.18 -2.66
N GLU A 135 -12.65 -21.00 -2.82
CA GLU A 135 -12.96 -22.10 -1.92
C GLU A 135 -12.71 -23.39 -2.71
N SER A 136 -11.98 -24.35 -2.19
CA SER A 136 -11.65 -25.59 -2.88
C SER A 136 -12.80 -26.09 -3.79
N ARG A 137 -12.62 -26.01 -5.11
CA ARG A 137 -13.68 -26.28 -6.10
C ARG A 137 -13.23 -27.31 -7.11
N SER A 138 -14.14 -28.16 -7.51
CA SER A 138 -13.91 -29.14 -8.58
C SER A 138 -13.96 -28.54 -9.98
N SER A 139 -14.54 -27.33 -10.14
CA SER A 139 -14.60 -26.58 -11.39
C SER A 139 -14.66 -25.09 -11.14
N LEU A 140 -13.99 -24.31 -11.98
CA LEU A 140 -14.00 -22.85 -11.98
C LEU A 140 -14.98 -22.36 -13.05
N ALA A 141 -15.79 -21.35 -12.73
CA ALA A 141 -16.76 -20.79 -13.67
C ALA A 141 -16.08 -19.71 -14.51
N ASP A 142 -16.35 -19.68 -15.80
CA ASP A 142 -15.77 -18.73 -16.77
C ASP A 142 -16.26 -17.28 -16.58
N ASP A 143 -17.27 -17.05 -15.74
CA ASP A 143 -17.76 -15.70 -15.40
C ASP A 143 -17.15 -15.15 -14.12
N THR A 144 -16.15 -15.80 -13.56
CA THR A 144 -15.59 -15.48 -12.25
C THR A 144 -14.06 -15.57 -12.25
N VAL A 145 -13.38 -14.59 -11.66
CA VAL A 145 -11.98 -14.70 -11.22
C VAL A 145 -11.98 -15.01 -9.73
N TYR A 146 -11.23 -16.02 -9.34
CA TYR A 146 -11.17 -16.48 -7.96
C TYR A 146 -9.90 -16.00 -7.28
N TYR A 147 -9.99 -15.40 -6.09
CA TYR A 147 -8.81 -14.89 -5.42
C TYR A 147 -8.43 -15.69 -4.16
N ILE A 148 -7.14 -15.75 -3.92
CA ILE A 148 -6.54 -16.26 -2.69
C ILE A 148 -5.89 -15.06 -1.97
N ASN A 149 -6.29 -14.82 -0.73
CA ASN A 149 -5.69 -13.83 0.13
C ASN A 149 -4.34 -14.28 0.71
N THR A 150 -3.59 -13.31 1.28
CA THR A 150 -2.32 -13.55 1.97
C THR A 150 -1.15 -13.96 1.08
N VAL A 151 -1.25 -13.73 -0.23
CA VAL A 151 -0.13 -13.86 -1.16
C VAL A 151 0.69 -12.58 -1.12
N THR A 152 1.72 -12.55 -0.27
CA THR A 152 2.46 -11.33 0.09
C THR A 152 3.93 -11.35 -0.32
N SER A 153 4.40 -12.43 -0.94
CA SER A 153 5.81 -12.61 -1.31
C SER A 153 5.96 -13.69 -2.37
N TYR A 154 7.14 -13.73 -3.00
CA TYR A 154 7.52 -14.80 -3.92
C TYR A 154 7.28 -16.19 -3.34
N ASP A 155 7.70 -16.43 -2.10
CA ASP A 155 7.49 -17.74 -1.44
C ASP A 155 6.01 -18.10 -1.32
N LYS A 156 5.15 -17.12 -1.14
CA LYS A 156 3.69 -17.34 -1.09
C LYS A 156 3.12 -17.61 -2.46
N VAL A 157 3.63 -16.98 -3.51
CA VAL A 157 3.23 -17.25 -4.89
C VAL A 157 3.53 -18.71 -5.25
N ILE A 158 4.77 -19.16 -5.07
CA ILE A 158 5.16 -20.53 -5.42
C ILE A 158 4.64 -21.59 -4.45
N ASN A 159 4.44 -21.27 -3.18
CA ASN A 159 3.94 -22.20 -2.16
C ASN A 159 2.41 -22.25 -2.08
N SER A 160 1.68 -21.36 -2.75
CA SER A 160 0.22 -21.47 -2.88
C SER A 160 -0.15 -22.83 -3.50
N VAL A 161 0.65 -23.28 -4.46
CA VAL A 161 0.57 -24.63 -5.04
C VAL A 161 0.76 -25.74 -4.00
N LYS A 162 1.72 -25.58 -3.08
CA LYS A 162 2.05 -26.62 -2.09
C LYS A 162 1.06 -26.65 -0.92
N ASN A 163 0.50 -25.51 -0.53
CA ASN A 163 -0.33 -25.41 0.67
C ASN A 163 -1.82 -25.67 0.41
N ASN A 164 -2.32 -25.41 -0.82
CA ASN A 164 -3.74 -25.54 -1.18
C ASN A 164 -3.98 -26.42 -2.41
N GLY A 165 -2.93 -26.96 -3.04
CA GLY A 165 -3.04 -27.75 -4.26
C GLY A 165 -3.48 -26.95 -5.50
N VAL A 166 -3.39 -25.62 -5.44
CA VAL A 166 -3.85 -24.72 -6.50
C VAL A 166 -2.68 -23.85 -6.98
N SER A 167 -2.44 -23.90 -8.29
CA SER A 167 -1.54 -22.98 -8.96
C SER A 167 -2.19 -21.61 -9.09
N LEU A 168 -1.43 -20.54 -8.89
CA LEU A 168 -1.89 -19.19 -9.23
C LEU A 168 -1.68 -18.96 -10.73
N ASP A 169 -2.73 -18.50 -11.39
CA ASP A 169 -2.68 -18.15 -12.80
C ASP A 169 -2.22 -16.69 -12.98
N ILE A 170 -2.66 -15.82 -12.10
CA ILE A 170 -2.40 -14.38 -12.13
C ILE A 170 -2.30 -13.86 -10.70
N GLY A 171 -1.72 -12.69 -10.51
CA GLY A 171 -1.77 -11.99 -9.22
C GLY A 171 -1.16 -10.62 -9.29
N ILE A 172 -1.23 -9.90 -8.18
CA ILE A 172 -0.71 -8.56 -8.05
C ILE A 172 0.06 -8.43 -6.74
N LEU A 173 1.27 -7.89 -6.82
CA LEU A 173 2.14 -7.67 -5.67
C LEU A 173 2.72 -6.25 -5.69
N TRP A 174 3.04 -5.76 -4.49
CA TRP A 174 3.84 -4.54 -4.34
C TRP A 174 5.33 -4.80 -4.55
N GLU A 175 6.09 -3.74 -4.82
CA GLU A 175 7.54 -3.80 -4.88
C GLU A 175 8.18 -3.89 -3.47
N PRO A 176 9.25 -4.65 -3.30
CA PRO A 176 10.04 -5.36 -4.30
C PRO A 176 9.57 -6.81 -4.55
N GLN A 177 8.42 -7.20 -4.01
CA GLN A 177 7.96 -8.58 -4.12
C GLN A 177 7.53 -8.94 -5.54
N PHE A 178 6.99 -7.98 -6.31
CA PHE A 178 6.66 -8.18 -7.71
C PHE A 178 7.92 -8.45 -8.54
N SER A 179 8.93 -7.57 -8.49
CA SER A 179 10.20 -7.81 -9.17
C SER A 179 10.85 -9.12 -8.76
N ASN A 180 10.73 -9.51 -7.48
CA ASN A 180 11.24 -10.80 -7.01
C ASN A 180 10.50 -12.01 -7.63
N VAL A 181 9.22 -11.88 -8.00
CA VAL A 181 8.48 -12.92 -8.73
C VAL A 181 8.95 -13.02 -10.18
N ILE A 182 9.20 -11.88 -10.83
CA ILE A 182 9.56 -11.82 -12.26
C ILE A 182 11.04 -12.20 -12.48
N ASP A 183 11.95 -11.74 -11.62
CA ASP A 183 13.40 -11.79 -11.85
C ASP A 183 14.09 -13.04 -11.28
N VAL A 184 13.39 -13.87 -10.51
CA VAL A 184 14.02 -15.09 -9.96
C VAL A 184 14.29 -16.09 -11.07
N PRO A 185 15.57 -16.41 -11.39
CA PRO A 185 15.89 -17.47 -12.34
C PRO A 185 15.28 -18.80 -11.86
N SER A 186 14.50 -19.45 -12.69
CA SER A 186 13.98 -20.78 -12.39
C SER A 186 15.13 -21.79 -12.40
N THR A 187 15.73 -22.08 -11.25
CA THR A 187 16.77 -23.10 -11.09
C THR A 187 16.22 -24.53 -10.99
N GLU A 188 14.89 -24.64 -10.96
CA GLU A 188 14.13 -25.91 -10.90
C GLU A 188 12.98 -25.83 -11.93
N PRO A 189 12.31 -26.90 -12.33
CA PRO A 189 11.11 -26.85 -13.20
C PRO A 189 9.95 -26.22 -12.44
N LYS A 190 10.02 -24.90 -12.25
CA LYS A 190 9.07 -24.08 -11.52
C LYS A 190 8.16 -23.36 -12.48
N GLU A 191 7.03 -22.91 -11.94
CA GLU A 191 6.13 -22.03 -12.63
C GLU A 191 6.91 -20.75 -13.02
N SER A 192 6.82 -20.39 -14.29
CA SER A 192 7.41 -19.20 -14.84
C SER A 192 6.34 -18.11 -14.90
N PHE A 193 6.69 -16.91 -14.46
CA PHE A 193 5.78 -15.78 -14.45
C PHE A 193 6.33 -14.66 -15.33
N ILE A 194 5.43 -14.03 -16.07
CA ILE A 194 5.72 -12.84 -16.87
C ILE A 194 5.03 -11.63 -16.27
N GLU A 195 5.58 -10.46 -16.53
CA GLU A 195 4.94 -9.19 -16.24
C GLU A 195 3.75 -8.98 -17.18
N LEU A 196 2.55 -8.78 -16.63
CA LEU A 196 1.38 -8.37 -17.39
C LEU A 196 1.32 -6.85 -17.54
N GLY A 197 1.79 -6.13 -16.56
CA GLY A 197 1.91 -4.68 -16.53
C GLY A 197 2.05 -4.15 -15.11
N LEU A 198 2.51 -2.91 -15.00
CA LEU A 198 2.61 -2.22 -13.73
C LEU A 198 1.26 -1.62 -13.33
N SER A 199 1.04 -1.45 -12.04
CA SER A 199 -0.20 -0.82 -11.56
C SER A 199 -0.40 0.58 -12.13
N ASN A 200 0.70 1.31 -12.40
CA ASN A 200 0.64 2.65 -12.99
C ASN A 200 0.25 2.66 -14.48
N ASP A 201 0.37 1.53 -15.19
CA ASP A 201 -0.09 1.41 -16.58
C ASP A 201 -1.62 1.39 -16.64
N PHE A 202 -2.27 0.76 -15.65
CA PHE A 202 -3.72 0.65 -15.54
C PHE A 202 -4.38 1.79 -14.72
N PHE A 203 -3.70 2.25 -13.68
CA PHE A 203 -4.17 3.26 -12.74
C PHE A 203 -3.12 4.36 -12.61
N ARG A 204 -3.12 5.25 -13.60
CA ARG A 204 -2.10 6.29 -13.68
C ARG A 204 -2.09 7.18 -12.45
N ASP A 205 -0.90 7.43 -11.93
CA ASP A 205 -0.61 8.33 -10.81
C ASP A 205 -1.40 8.04 -9.51
N HIS A 206 -1.95 6.82 -9.35
CA HIS A 206 -2.65 6.44 -8.14
C HIS A 206 -1.75 6.49 -6.92
N THR A 207 -2.27 6.97 -5.81
CA THR A 207 -1.55 6.97 -4.53
C THR A 207 -1.49 5.57 -3.94
N CYS A 208 -0.28 5.03 -3.76
CA CYS A 208 -0.10 3.74 -3.09
C CYS A 208 -0.04 3.91 -1.57
N CYS A 209 0.95 4.67 -1.07
CA CYS A 209 1.17 4.88 0.35
C CYS A 209 1.03 6.35 0.73
N VAL A 210 0.70 6.57 2.01
CA VAL A 210 0.44 7.90 2.61
C VAL A 210 1.14 8.03 3.95
N ILE A 211 1.32 9.29 4.38
CA ILE A 211 1.64 9.63 5.76
C ILE A 211 0.35 9.99 6.48
N ALA A 212 0.05 9.28 7.56
CA ALA A 212 -0.99 9.63 8.50
C ALA A 212 -0.39 10.35 9.72
N GLY A 213 -1.06 11.36 10.23
CA GLY A 213 -0.71 12.06 11.47
C GLY A 213 -1.79 11.87 12.54
N TYR A 214 -1.40 11.50 13.77
CA TYR A 214 -2.32 11.39 14.90
C TYR A 214 -2.92 12.77 15.20
N THR A 215 -4.22 12.94 15.00
CA THR A 215 -4.86 14.26 14.90
C THR A 215 -4.65 15.12 16.14
N SER A 216 -4.79 14.56 17.35
CA SER A 216 -4.57 15.35 18.57
C SER A 216 -3.12 15.79 18.76
N TYR A 217 -2.16 15.01 18.24
CA TYR A 217 -0.75 15.38 18.26
C TYR A 217 -0.46 16.47 17.21
N VAL A 218 -0.85 16.26 15.96
CA VAL A 218 -0.52 17.23 14.89
C VAL A 218 -1.15 18.59 15.11
N SER A 219 -2.40 18.63 15.65
CA SER A 219 -3.08 19.89 15.97
C SER A 219 -2.45 20.65 17.12
N SER A 220 -1.87 19.95 18.10
CA SER A 220 -1.20 20.59 19.25
C SER A 220 0.30 20.84 19.03
N HIS A 221 0.89 20.29 17.96
CA HIS A 221 2.33 20.36 17.64
C HIS A 221 2.57 20.70 16.17
N GLN A 222 1.92 21.75 15.69
CA GLN A 222 1.96 22.14 14.28
C GLN A 222 3.40 22.33 13.78
N ASP A 223 4.24 23.08 14.50
CA ASP A 223 5.65 23.31 14.14
C ASP A 223 6.45 21.99 13.99
N ILE A 224 6.22 21.01 14.89
CA ILE A 224 6.89 19.72 14.81
C ILE A 224 6.42 18.94 13.58
N THR A 225 5.12 19.00 13.27
CA THR A 225 4.52 18.35 12.10
C THR A 225 5.08 18.93 10.80
N GLU A 226 5.14 20.27 10.69
CA GLU A 226 5.69 20.95 9.53
C GLU A 226 7.19 20.65 9.34
N ARG A 227 7.98 20.63 10.42
CA ARG A 227 9.41 20.25 10.37
C ARG A 227 9.61 18.80 9.95
N PHE A 228 8.79 17.88 10.45
CA PHE A 228 8.85 16.48 10.06
C PHE A 228 8.53 16.32 8.56
N LEU A 229 7.46 16.95 8.07
CA LEU A 229 7.09 16.92 6.65
C LEU A 229 8.13 17.59 5.76
N ALA A 230 8.71 18.72 6.18
CA ALA A 230 9.79 19.38 5.45
C ALA A 230 11.02 18.47 5.32
N GLY A 231 11.44 17.81 6.41
CA GLY A 231 12.52 16.83 6.38
C GLY A 231 12.18 15.61 5.52
N TYR A 232 10.93 15.17 5.52
CA TYR A 232 10.48 14.10 4.65
C TYR A 232 10.53 14.49 3.17
N MET A 233 10.06 15.69 2.81
CA MET A 233 10.15 16.22 1.44
C MET A 233 11.59 16.25 0.93
N GLU A 234 12.53 16.70 1.76
CA GLU A 234 13.97 16.69 1.43
C GLU A 234 14.51 15.26 1.24
N SER A 235 14.06 14.33 2.07
CA SER A 235 14.40 12.91 1.96
C SER A 235 13.88 12.30 0.66
N VAL A 236 12.65 12.63 0.24
CA VAL A 236 12.08 12.21 -1.03
C VAL A 236 12.87 12.77 -2.21
N LYS A 237 13.22 14.05 -2.20
CA LYS A 237 14.07 14.67 -3.25
C LYS A 237 15.40 13.94 -3.37
N TRP A 238 16.04 13.64 -2.24
CA TRP A 238 17.28 12.87 -2.24
C TRP A 238 17.10 11.48 -2.89
N VAL A 239 16.01 10.76 -2.57
CA VAL A 239 15.71 9.46 -3.17
C VAL A 239 15.44 9.58 -4.67
N GLN A 240 14.68 10.60 -5.10
CA GLN A 240 14.41 10.85 -6.52
C GLN A 240 15.68 11.07 -7.31
N GLU A 241 16.63 11.86 -6.79
CA GLU A 241 17.94 12.06 -7.41
C GLU A 241 18.80 10.79 -7.39
N ALA A 242 18.81 10.06 -6.25
CA ALA A 242 19.58 8.85 -6.07
C ALA A 242 19.09 7.68 -6.94
N LYS A 243 17.81 7.65 -7.34
CA LYS A 243 17.25 6.61 -8.24
C LYS A 243 17.89 6.59 -9.63
N ASN A 244 18.45 7.70 -10.08
CA ASN A 244 19.16 7.70 -11.35
C ASN A 244 20.43 6.83 -11.23
N PRO A 245 20.60 5.77 -12.07
CA PRO A 245 21.77 4.90 -12.02
C PRO A 245 23.11 5.63 -12.20
N SER A 246 23.11 6.83 -12.80
CA SER A 246 24.27 7.70 -12.95
C SER A 246 24.56 8.57 -11.73
N SER A 247 23.67 8.57 -10.74
CA SER A 247 23.88 9.31 -9.49
C SER A 247 24.99 8.68 -8.63
N GLY A 248 25.85 9.50 -8.06
CA GLY A 248 26.83 9.04 -7.06
C GLY A 248 26.21 8.40 -5.81
N ASN A 249 24.92 8.64 -5.57
CA ASN A 249 24.17 8.12 -4.44
C ASN A 249 23.38 6.83 -4.77
N TYR A 250 23.35 6.38 -6.04
CA TYR A 250 22.57 5.21 -6.46
C TYR A 250 22.95 3.93 -5.69
N ALA A 251 24.24 3.64 -5.59
CA ALA A 251 24.72 2.46 -4.88
C ALA A 251 24.33 2.48 -3.39
N LYS A 252 24.32 3.66 -2.76
CA LYS A 252 23.88 3.82 -1.38
C LYS A 252 22.39 3.57 -1.22
N LEU A 253 21.56 4.11 -2.10
CA LEU A 253 20.11 3.86 -2.10
C LEU A 253 19.80 2.37 -2.24
N VAL A 254 20.42 1.70 -3.23
CA VAL A 254 20.26 0.25 -3.43
C VAL A 254 20.67 -0.52 -2.18
N GLN A 255 21.80 -0.18 -1.55
CA GLN A 255 22.28 -0.87 -0.34
C GLN A 255 21.30 -0.73 0.82
N VAL A 256 20.76 0.48 1.06
CA VAL A 256 19.75 0.70 2.13
C VAL A 256 18.49 -0.13 1.87
N CYS A 257 18.03 -0.22 0.60
CA CYS A 257 16.91 -1.08 0.24
C CYS A 257 17.20 -2.57 0.43
N VAL A 258 18.41 -3.04 0.06
CA VAL A 258 18.87 -4.42 0.31
C VAL A 258 18.90 -4.72 1.81
N ASP A 259 19.40 -3.79 2.62
CA ASP A 259 19.48 -3.96 4.07
C ASP A 259 18.09 -4.00 4.72
N ALA A 260 17.13 -3.25 4.19
CA ALA A 260 15.75 -3.25 4.66
C ALA A 260 14.99 -4.54 4.29
N THR A 261 15.20 -5.08 3.09
CA THR A 261 14.39 -6.18 2.53
C THR A 261 15.07 -7.54 2.62
N LYS A 262 16.40 -7.59 2.64
CA LYS A 262 17.26 -8.80 2.50
C LYS A 262 17.13 -9.50 1.14
N LEU A 263 16.63 -8.80 0.12
CA LEU A 263 16.54 -9.30 -1.25
C LEU A 263 17.80 -9.01 -2.07
N ASP A 264 17.93 -9.70 -3.21
CA ASP A 264 19.05 -9.50 -4.13
C ASP A 264 19.05 -8.06 -4.69
N GLN A 265 20.25 -7.53 -4.90
CA GLN A 265 20.40 -6.15 -5.38
C GLN A 265 19.81 -5.91 -6.78
N ASN A 266 19.72 -6.93 -7.65
CA ASN A 266 19.13 -6.76 -8.98
C ASN A 266 17.61 -6.63 -8.87
N VAL A 267 16.97 -7.46 -8.03
CA VAL A 267 15.54 -7.31 -7.68
C VAL A 267 15.26 -5.89 -7.16
N ILE A 268 16.11 -5.37 -6.28
CA ILE A 268 15.96 -4.01 -5.74
C ILE A 268 16.13 -2.94 -6.84
N LYS A 269 17.09 -3.11 -7.74
CA LYS A 269 17.31 -2.17 -8.85
C LYS A 269 16.11 -2.11 -9.80
N ASP A 270 15.48 -3.25 -10.06
CA ASP A 270 14.29 -3.31 -10.92
C ASP A 270 13.07 -2.76 -10.17
N ALA A 271 12.86 -3.13 -8.92
CA ALA A 271 11.81 -2.58 -8.08
C ALA A 271 11.87 -1.03 -7.95
N LEU A 272 13.06 -0.46 -7.80
CA LEU A 272 13.23 0.99 -7.74
C LEU A 272 12.79 1.73 -9.01
N LYS A 273 12.82 1.08 -10.18
CA LYS A 273 12.32 1.68 -11.44
C LYS A 273 10.80 1.88 -11.39
N ASN A 274 10.11 0.97 -10.74
CA ASN A 274 8.65 0.85 -10.74
C ASN A 274 7.95 1.72 -9.67
N ILE A 275 8.72 2.30 -8.74
CA ILE A 275 8.19 3.18 -7.68
C ILE A 275 8.46 4.64 -8.05
N ASN A 276 7.43 5.47 -8.04
CA ASN A 276 7.58 6.91 -8.14
C ASN A 276 7.40 7.54 -6.76
N TYR A 277 8.48 8.01 -6.15
CA TYR A 277 8.46 8.66 -4.82
C TYR A 277 7.94 10.08 -4.94
N VAL A 278 6.96 10.41 -4.13
CA VAL A 278 6.32 11.74 -4.10
C VAL A 278 6.05 12.16 -2.65
N PHE A 279 5.61 13.37 -2.43
CA PHE A 279 5.11 13.83 -1.13
C PHE A 279 3.78 14.62 -1.26
N GLY A 280 3.45 15.09 -2.45
CA GLY A 280 2.22 15.77 -2.81
C GLY A 280 2.04 15.80 -4.32
N ASP A 281 1.05 16.54 -4.77
CA ASP A 281 0.73 16.76 -6.17
C ASP A 281 1.40 18.06 -6.63
N ASP A 282 2.25 17.99 -7.67
CA ASP A 282 2.87 19.16 -8.27
C ASP A 282 1.90 19.77 -9.30
N ASP A 283 1.45 20.99 -9.06
CA ASP A 283 0.59 21.74 -9.98
C ASP A 283 1.37 22.39 -11.15
N GLY A 284 2.67 22.13 -11.24
CA GLY A 284 3.59 22.71 -12.24
C GLY A 284 4.08 24.13 -11.88
N THR A 285 3.69 24.67 -10.75
CA THR A 285 4.19 25.97 -10.25
C THR A 285 5.29 25.80 -9.20
N GLY A 286 5.55 24.56 -8.75
CA GLY A 286 6.41 24.22 -7.64
C GLY A 286 5.69 24.27 -6.29
N ALA A 287 4.38 24.51 -6.28
CA ALA A 287 3.53 24.30 -5.13
C ALA A 287 2.98 22.87 -5.14
N TYR A 288 2.80 22.31 -3.95
CA TYR A 288 2.28 20.95 -3.78
C TYR A 288 1.03 20.99 -2.91
N ASP A 289 0.02 20.21 -3.31
CA ASP A 289 -1.19 19.98 -2.54
C ASP A 289 -1.49 18.46 -2.45
N LEU A 290 -2.69 18.09 -2.06
CA LEU A 290 -3.13 16.68 -1.98
C LEU A 290 -4.46 16.47 -2.73
N HIS A 291 -4.66 17.15 -3.86
CA HIS A 291 -5.89 17.04 -4.64
C HIS A 291 -6.11 15.62 -5.19
N HIS A 292 -5.07 15.01 -5.78
CA HIS A 292 -5.14 13.63 -6.25
C HIS A 292 -5.40 12.66 -5.10
N LEU A 293 -4.73 12.84 -3.95
CA LEU A 293 -4.99 11.99 -2.80
C LEU A 293 -6.46 12.05 -2.35
N LYS A 294 -7.08 13.24 -2.35
CA LYS A 294 -8.51 13.39 -2.01
C LYS A 294 -9.39 12.61 -2.99
N THR A 295 -9.06 12.63 -4.28
CA THR A 295 -9.74 11.86 -5.31
C THR A 295 -9.56 10.35 -5.10
N ASP A 296 -8.32 9.89 -4.93
CA ASP A 296 -8.00 8.48 -4.69
C ASP A 296 -8.73 7.92 -3.46
N ILE A 297 -8.81 8.71 -2.36
CA ILE A 297 -9.52 8.31 -1.14
C ILE A 297 -11.04 8.18 -1.40
N ALA A 298 -11.65 9.11 -2.15
CA ALA A 298 -13.05 9.01 -2.52
C ALA A 298 -13.33 7.78 -3.39
N ASP A 299 -12.43 7.45 -4.31
CA ASP A 299 -12.51 6.27 -5.17
C ASP A 299 -12.33 4.97 -4.39
N VAL A 300 -11.39 4.92 -3.44
CA VAL A 300 -11.22 3.76 -2.53
C VAL A 300 -12.50 3.48 -1.76
N VAL A 301 -13.16 4.50 -1.22
CA VAL A 301 -14.44 4.33 -0.50
C VAL A 301 -15.54 3.85 -1.44
N THR A 302 -15.62 4.43 -2.64
CA THR A 302 -16.62 4.07 -3.64
C THR A 302 -16.47 2.62 -4.11
N ALA A 303 -15.27 2.22 -4.48
CA ALA A 303 -14.94 0.87 -4.96
C ALA A 303 -15.17 -0.22 -3.89
N ASN A 304 -15.06 0.13 -2.61
CA ASN A 304 -15.23 -0.79 -1.49
C ASN A 304 -16.60 -0.65 -0.78
N SER A 305 -17.51 0.19 -1.27
CA SER A 305 -18.76 0.53 -0.59
C SER A 305 -19.57 -0.69 -0.13
N SER A 306 -19.58 -1.78 -0.90
CA SER A 306 -20.29 -3.02 -0.56
C SER A 306 -19.64 -3.84 0.56
N SER A 307 -18.36 -3.60 0.88
CA SER A 307 -17.55 -4.32 1.88
C SER A 307 -17.23 -3.48 3.12
N LEU A 308 -17.54 -2.18 3.09
CA LEU A 308 -17.36 -1.31 4.25
C LEU A 308 -18.43 -1.60 5.31
N ARG A 309 -18.02 -1.56 6.56
CA ARG A 309 -18.90 -1.78 7.72
C ARG A 309 -19.90 -0.64 7.91
N TYR A 310 -19.51 0.58 7.58
CA TYR A 310 -20.33 1.79 7.72
C TYR A 310 -20.40 2.54 6.39
N SER A 311 -21.59 3.05 6.07
CA SER A 311 -21.78 3.97 4.95
C SER A 311 -21.28 5.38 5.30
N MET A 312 -21.15 6.23 4.31
CA MET A 312 -20.82 7.65 4.55
C MET A 312 -21.84 8.33 5.43
N GLY A 313 -23.15 8.02 5.24
CA GLY A 313 -24.22 8.53 6.08
C GLY A 313 -24.12 8.10 7.55
N ASP A 314 -23.66 6.86 7.83
CA ASP A 314 -23.45 6.37 9.22
C ASP A 314 -22.32 7.11 9.92
N LEU A 315 -21.43 7.75 9.16
CA LEU A 315 -20.32 8.56 9.66
C LEU A 315 -20.65 10.07 9.66
N GLY A 316 -21.86 10.46 9.19
CA GLY A 316 -22.32 11.84 9.10
C GLY A 316 -21.93 12.58 7.82
N PHE A 317 -21.26 11.92 6.85
CA PHE A 317 -20.86 12.54 5.58
C PHE A 317 -21.96 12.42 4.53
N ALA A 318 -22.14 13.49 3.73
CA ALA A 318 -23.11 13.49 2.63
C ALA A 318 -22.67 12.57 1.47
N ASN A 319 -21.35 12.43 1.25
CA ASN A 319 -20.76 11.63 0.17
C ASN A 319 -19.28 11.35 0.43
N THR A 320 -18.66 10.56 -0.47
CA THR A 320 -17.23 10.18 -0.39
C THR A 320 -16.27 11.36 -0.57
N ILE A 321 -16.66 12.38 -1.34
CA ILE A 321 -15.84 13.59 -1.53
C ILE A 321 -15.77 14.40 -0.23
N GLN A 322 -16.89 14.57 0.47
CA GLN A 322 -16.89 15.24 1.77
C GLN A 322 -16.03 14.48 2.80
N PHE A 323 -16.13 13.14 2.82
CA PHE A 323 -15.27 12.30 3.65
C PHE A 323 -13.78 12.52 3.31
N ALA A 324 -13.40 12.44 2.03
CA ALA A 324 -12.02 12.61 1.59
C ALA A 324 -11.46 13.99 1.96
N ASN A 325 -12.24 15.05 1.73
CA ASN A 325 -11.85 16.42 2.11
C ASN A 325 -11.67 16.61 3.62
N ARG A 326 -12.37 15.83 4.45
CA ARG A 326 -12.21 15.85 5.91
C ARG A 326 -11.05 14.98 6.38
N PHE A 327 -10.80 13.88 5.68
CA PHE A 327 -9.79 12.88 6.03
C PHE A 327 -8.39 13.28 5.61
N VAL A 328 -8.25 14.04 4.50
CA VAL A 328 -6.97 14.54 3.98
C VAL A 328 -6.79 16.00 4.39
N ASP A 329 -5.72 16.28 5.14
CA ASP A 329 -5.36 17.62 5.59
C ASP A 329 -4.01 18.03 4.97
N ASP A 330 -4.08 18.81 3.90
CA ASP A 330 -2.92 19.30 3.16
C ASP A 330 -2.28 20.57 3.76
N SER A 331 -2.91 21.18 4.77
CA SER A 331 -2.43 22.44 5.36
C SER A 331 -1.00 22.33 5.91
N TYR A 332 -0.68 21.22 6.58
CA TYR A 332 0.66 20.97 7.11
C TYR A 332 1.71 20.80 6.02
N LEU A 333 1.36 20.12 4.91
CA LEU A 333 2.26 19.96 3.77
C LEU A 333 2.52 21.29 3.09
N ILE A 334 1.48 22.10 2.89
CA ILE A 334 1.58 23.43 2.28
C ILE A 334 2.51 24.32 3.12
N HIS A 335 2.39 24.31 4.44
CA HIS A 335 3.29 25.09 5.31
C HIS A 335 4.72 24.52 5.32
N ALA A 336 4.88 23.19 5.30
CA ALA A 336 6.19 22.55 5.29
C ALA A 336 7.05 22.89 4.07
N GLN A 337 6.44 23.20 2.91
CA GLN A 337 7.16 23.56 1.67
C GLN A 337 8.02 24.83 1.82
N SER A 338 7.59 25.75 2.65
CA SER A 338 8.26 27.03 2.87
C SER A 338 8.89 27.10 4.27
N TYR A 339 9.13 25.96 4.93
CA TYR A 339 9.67 25.95 6.28
C TYR A 339 11.07 26.60 6.33
N ASP A 340 11.19 27.61 7.16
CA ASP A 340 12.44 28.35 7.35
C ASP A 340 13.36 27.62 8.34
N THR A 341 14.39 26.94 7.84
CA THR A 341 15.34 26.18 8.68
C THR A 341 16.08 27.02 9.71
N SER A 342 16.14 28.38 9.55
CA SER A 342 16.71 29.25 10.57
C SER A 342 15.87 29.30 11.86
N LYS A 343 14.63 28.86 11.80
CA LYS A 343 13.70 28.77 12.95
C LYS A 343 13.74 27.43 13.67
N VAL A 344 14.56 26.49 13.22
CA VAL A 344 14.70 25.18 13.89
C VAL A 344 15.18 25.40 15.32
N PRO A 345 14.45 24.87 16.33
CA PRO A 345 14.86 25.02 17.73
C PRO A 345 16.20 24.31 18.01
N ALA A 346 17.01 24.87 18.90
CA ALA A 346 18.26 24.25 19.33
C ALA A 346 18.04 22.88 20.00
N LYS A 347 16.86 22.64 20.59
CA LYS A 347 16.50 21.37 21.22
C LYS A 347 15.80 20.47 20.20
N THR A 348 16.39 19.32 19.94
CA THR A 348 15.78 18.27 19.13
C THR A 348 14.53 17.67 19.78
N THR A 349 13.48 17.44 19.00
CA THR A 349 12.26 16.77 19.42
C THR A 349 12.27 15.34 18.90
N SER A 350 12.07 14.38 19.81
CA SER A 350 11.93 12.97 19.41
C SER A 350 10.46 12.65 19.08
N ILE A 351 10.24 11.97 17.96
CA ILE A 351 8.93 11.47 17.50
C ILE A 351 9.00 9.99 17.17
N THR A 352 7.89 9.29 17.33
CA THR A 352 7.74 7.90 16.88
C THR A 352 6.95 7.86 15.57
N VAL A 353 7.50 7.18 14.57
CA VAL A 353 6.88 6.95 13.27
C VAL A 353 6.66 5.45 13.11
N SER A 354 5.42 5.02 12.88
CA SER A 354 5.10 3.63 12.58
C SER A 354 5.21 3.38 11.09
N ALA A 355 5.90 2.31 10.68
CA ALA A 355 6.17 1.99 9.28
C ALA A 355 6.10 0.48 9.03
N ILE A 356 6.02 0.04 7.77
CA ILE A 356 5.96 -1.38 7.41
C ILE A 356 7.39 -1.91 7.25
N SER A 357 7.67 -3.05 7.89
CA SER A 357 8.99 -3.69 7.79
C SER A 357 9.25 -4.21 6.37
N GLY A 358 10.42 -3.90 5.82
CA GLY A 358 10.85 -4.37 4.49
C GLY A 358 10.12 -3.74 3.30
N ASP A 359 9.38 -2.67 3.52
CA ASP A 359 8.65 -1.94 2.48
C ASP A 359 9.50 -0.78 1.94
N ILE A 360 9.99 -0.92 0.71
CA ILE A 360 10.82 0.12 0.07
C ILE A 360 10.02 1.30 -0.47
N HIS A 361 8.69 1.25 -0.52
CA HIS A 361 7.87 2.43 -0.81
C HIS A 361 8.12 3.55 0.20
N GLN A 362 8.47 3.18 1.42
CA GLN A 362 8.70 4.09 2.56
C GLN A 362 10.19 4.40 2.78
N ILE A 363 11.07 4.04 1.83
CA ILE A 363 12.53 4.11 2.02
C ILE A 363 13.03 5.53 2.29
N ALA A 364 12.33 6.56 1.82
CA ALA A 364 12.67 7.95 2.09
C ALA A 364 12.67 8.28 3.59
N LEU A 365 11.80 7.64 4.38
CA LEU A 365 11.82 7.76 5.85
C LEU A 365 13.12 7.22 6.44
N THR A 366 13.57 6.04 6.01
CA THR A 366 14.82 5.43 6.46
C THR A 366 16.04 6.26 6.02
N ILE A 367 16.05 6.69 4.76
CA ILE A 367 17.11 7.56 4.20
C ILE A 367 17.19 8.88 4.99
N GLY A 368 16.06 9.53 5.25
CA GLY A 368 16.03 10.78 5.99
C GLY A 368 16.61 10.66 7.40
N LYS A 369 16.34 9.52 8.07
CA LYS A 369 16.92 9.19 9.37
C LYS A 369 18.41 8.91 9.27
N GLU A 370 18.85 8.01 8.39
CA GLU A 370 20.24 7.58 8.27
C GLU A 370 21.19 8.70 7.82
N LEU A 371 20.71 9.59 6.95
CA LEU A 371 21.48 10.75 6.48
C LEU A 371 21.42 11.95 7.43
N GLY A 372 20.63 11.87 8.50
CA GLY A 372 20.46 12.98 9.43
C GLY A 372 19.67 14.15 8.83
N ILE A 373 18.87 13.93 7.78
CA ILE A 373 18.05 14.99 7.17
C ILE A 373 17.05 15.50 8.20
N PHE A 374 16.33 14.61 8.89
CA PHE A 374 15.39 15.03 9.95
C PHE A 374 16.07 15.80 11.09
N ALA A 375 17.34 15.46 11.41
CA ALA A 375 18.08 16.17 12.42
C ALA A 375 18.35 17.65 12.06
N GLN A 376 18.48 17.97 10.76
CA GLN A 376 18.60 19.35 10.27
C GLN A 376 17.33 20.18 10.54
N TYR A 377 16.19 19.51 10.65
CA TYR A 377 14.90 20.07 11.05
C TYR A 377 14.63 19.96 12.57
N GLY A 378 15.64 19.59 13.36
CA GLY A 378 15.51 19.41 14.81
C GLY A 378 14.58 18.28 15.22
N ILE A 379 14.45 17.25 14.38
CA ILE A 379 13.62 16.07 14.63
C ILE A 379 14.50 14.83 14.76
N ASP A 380 14.28 14.06 15.84
CA ASP A 380 14.84 12.72 16.03
C ASP A 380 13.74 11.69 15.79
N VAL A 381 13.87 10.90 14.73
CA VAL A 381 12.85 9.94 14.28
C VAL A 381 13.14 8.54 14.85
N ASN A 382 12.22 8.03 15.66
CA ASN A 382 12.19 6.63 16.09
C ASN A 382 11.22 5.85 15.21
N ILE A 383 11.71 4.90 14.40
CA ILE A 383 10.86 4.09 13.52
C ILE A 383 10.43 2.83 14.28
N SER A 384 9.11 2.63 14.39
CA SER A 384 8.48 1.42 14.94
C SER A 384 7.92 0.59 13.79
N TYR A 385 8.54 -0.53 13.49
CA TYR A 385 8.15 -1.37 12.37
C TYR A 385 6.99 -2.31 12.71
N GLN A 386 6.03 -2.38 11.79
CA GLN A 386 4.87 -3.27 11.81
C GLN A 386 4.96 -4.27 10.66
N THR A 387 4.20 -5.35 10.73
CA THR A 387 4.18 -6.38 9.69
C THR A 387 3.37 -5.99 8.45
N ASN A 388 2.43 -5.02 8.58
CA ASN A 388 1.55 -4.56 7.50
C ASN A 388 0.89 -3.22 7.86
N GLY A 389 0.17 -2.63 6.89
CA GLY A 389 -0.51 -1.35 7.06
C GLY A 389 -1.60 -1.34 8.13
N ALA A 390 -2.27 -2.47 8.37
CA ALA A 390 -3.26 -2.56 9.45
C ALA A 390 -2.59 -2.41 10.83
N GLY A 391 -1.40 -3.00 11.02
CA GLY A 391 -0.60 -2.81 12.24
C GLY A 391 -0.19 -1.34 12.45
N VAL A 392 0.16 -0.64 11.36
CA VAL A 392 0.45 0.81 11.41
C VAL A 392 -0.81 1.59 11.82
N ALA A 393 -1.97 1.30 11.22
CA ALA A 393 -3.23 1.96 11.57
C ALA A 393 -3.60 1.75 13.04
N VAL A 394 -3.40 0.55 13.59
CA VAL A 394 -3.60 0.25 15.02
C VAL A 394 -2.63 1.03 15.89
N ALA A 395 -1.35 1.15 15.52
CA ALA A 395 -0.38 1.95 16.26
C ALA A 395 -0.78 3.43 16.33
N MET A 396 -1.30 3.97 15.22
CA MET A 396 -1.85 5.33 15.15
C MET A 396 -3.10 5.48 16.01
N GLN A 397 -4.03 4.54 15.90
CA GLN A 397 -5.28 4.54 16.68
C GLN A 397 -5.05 4.57 18.19
N ASN A 398 -4.03 3.84 18.64
CA ASN A 398 -3.68 3.74 20.07
C ASN A 398 -2.75 4.88 20.55
N GLY A 399 -2.39 5.84 19.68
CA GLY A 399 -1.45 6.91 20.01
C GLY A 399 -0.01 6.42 20.28
N ALA A 400 0.33 5.18 19.87
CA ALA A 400 1.68 4.63 20.02
C ALA A 400 2.69 5.25 19.04
N ALA A 401 2.22 5.92 18.00
CA ALA A 401 3.03 6.66 17.04
C ALA A 401 2.36 8.01 16.72
N GLN A 402 3.16 9.03 16.52
CA GLN A 402 2.70 10.36 16.10
C GLN A 402 2.38 10.39 14.62
N PHE A 403 3.15 9.63 13.83
CA PHE A 403 2.96 9.51 12.39
C PHE A 403 2.99 8.03 11.97
N GLY A 404 2.31 7.71 10.87
CA GLY A 404 2.26 6.37 10.31
C GLY A 404 2.43 6.38 8.79
N PHE A 405 3.23 5.45 8.27
CA PHE A 405 3.39 5.19 6.85
C PHE A 405 2.68 3.91 6.48
N LEU A 406 1.65 4.01 5.66
CA LEU A 406 0.80 2.87 5.30
C LEU A 406 0.13 3.09 3.94
N GLY A 407 -0.41 2.03 3.35
CA GLY A 407 -1.17 2.15 2.12
C GLY A 407 -2.42 3.01 2.28
N ALA A 408 -2.78 3.77 1.25
CA ALA A 408 -3.98 4.61 1.24
C ALA A 408 -5.28 3.80 1.50
N PRO A 409 -5.51 2.62 0.86
CA PRO A 409 -6.69 1.81 1.17
C PRO A 409 -6.73 1.28 2.61
N PRO A 410 -5.67 0.66 3.19
CA PRO A 410 -5.75 0.22 4.59
C PRO A 410 -5.97 1.39 5.56
N ALA A 411 -5.42 2.58 5.31
CA ALA A 411 -5.72 3.77 6.10
C ALA A 411 -7.21 4.12 6.05
N THR A 412 -7.75 4.19 4.85
CA THR A 412 -9.15 4.60 4.58
C THR A 412 -10.15 3.58 5.09
N ILE A 413 -9.97 2.30 4.73
CA ILE A 413 -10.87 1.21 5.12
C ILE A 413 -10.90 1.05 6.65
N THR A 414 -9.75 1.17 7.31
CA THR A 414 -9.69 1.13 8.78
C THR A 414 -10.41 2.33 9.39
N ALA A 415 -10.19 3.54 8.85
CA ALA A 415 -10.85 4.74 9.36
C ALA A 415 -12.39 4.64 9.27
N VAL A 416 -12.91 4.12 8.15
CA VAL A 416 -14.35 3.91 7.96
C VAL A 416 -14.87 2.79 8.87
N ASN A 417 -14.25 1.61 8.82
CA ASN A 417 -14.75 0.41 9.53
C ASN A 417 -14.64 0.48 11.05
N SER A 418 -13.81 1.36 11.57
CA SER A 418 -13.63 1.59 13.01
C SER A 418 -14.19 2.94 13.46
N LYS A 419 -14.94 3.66 12.61
CA LYS A 419 -15.48 5.00 12.90
C LYS A 419 -14.43 5.97 13.46
N LEU A 420 -13.21 5.94 12.90
CA LEU A 420 -12.12 6.80 13.38
C LEU A 420 -12.25 8.24 12.91
N ILE A 421 -13.20 8.50 12.00
CA ILE A 421 -13.54 9.83 11.49
C ILE A 421 -15.06 9.96 11.33
N THR A 422 -15.63 11.01 11.87
CA THR A 422 -17.06 11.35 11.81
C THR A 422 -17.25 12.87 11.70
N VAL A 423 -18.45 13.31 11.33
CA VAL A 423 -18.89 14.72 11.36
C VAL A 423 -19.79 14.96 12.56
#